data_8abd30b180dde393bbc1a180c9f5694e
#
_entry.id   8abd30b180dde393bbc1a180c9f5694e
#
_cell.length_a   1.000
_cell.length_b   1.000
_cell.length_c   1.000
_cell.angle_alpha   90.00
_cell.angle_beta   90.00
_cell.angle_gamma   90.00
#
_symmetry.space_group_name_H-M   'P 1'
#
loop_
_entity.id
_entity.type
_entity.pdbx_description
1 polymer ?
#
loop_
_entity_poly.entity_id
_entity_poly.type
_entity_poly.pdbx_seq_one_letter_code
_entity_poly.pdbx_strand_id
1 'polypeptide(L)'
;MFANVTLSLMGGFVTTVQLFCLTLVFALPLGLLISFGSMSRITPLRALIKIIVWIVRGTPLMLQIIIIFYGPALLWDISLPRFTAALVAFVINYACYFSEIFRGGIQGIPSGQYEAGQVLGMTKSQIFFKVTLLQVIKRVIPPMG
;
A
#
# COMPACT_ATOMS: atom_id res chain seq x y z
N MET A 1 -6.31 8.60 39.64
CA MET A 1 -5.20 7.82 39.06
C MET A 1 -5.67 6.92 37.93
N PHE A 2 -6.61 6.01 38.18
CA PHE A 2 -7.14 5.14 37.10
C PHE A 2 -7.82 5.93 35.97
N ALA A 3 -8.56 7.02 36.27
CA ALA A 3 -9.20 7.83 35.26
C ALA A 3 -8.19 8.48 34.30
N ASN A 4 -7.06 8.97 34.82
CA ASN A 4 -6.02 9.59 34.00
C ASN A 4 -5.31 8.57 33.10
N VAL A 5 -5.06 7.38 33.62
CA VAL A 5 -4.45 6.28 32.85
C VAL A 5 -5.41 5.82 31.75
N THR A 6 -6.70 5.67 32.08
CA THR A 6 -7.72 5.30 31.10
C THR A 6 -7.84 6.34 29.98
N LEU A 7 -7.88 7.63 30.34
CA LEU A 7 -7.95 8.72 29.35
C LEU A 7 -6.70 8.73 28.44
N SER A 8 -5.52 8.51 29.00
CA SER A 8 -4.28 8.43 28.23
C SER A 8 -4.29 7.24 27.26
N LEU A 9 -4.78 6.09 27.72
CA LEU A 9 -4.89 4.89 26.89
C LEU A 9 -5.93 5.07 25.77
N MET A 10 -7.05 5.72 26.06
CA MET A 10 -8.06 6.02 25.04
C MET A 10 -7.54 7.01 24.02
N GLY A 11 -6.78 8.02 24.42
CA GLY A 11 -6.13 8.94 23.51
C GLY A 11 -5.16 8.24 22.59
N GLY A 12 -4.34 7.33 23.12
CA GLY A 12 -3.43 6.50 22.32
C GLY A 12 -4.18 5.56 21.39
N PHE A 13 -5.29 4.98 21.85
CA PHE A 13 -6.13 4.12 21.01
C PHE A 13 -6.73 4.89 19.83
N VAL A 14 -7.27 6.10 20.08
CA VAL A 14 -7.82 6.95 19.02
C VAL A 14 -6.74 7.29 17.99
N THR A 15 -5.54 7.66 18.43
CA THR A 15 -4.42 7.94 17.53
C THR A 15 -4.06 6.71 16.69
N THR A 16 -4.02 5.54 17.31
CA THR A 16 -3.74 4.28 16.62
C THR A 16 -4.81 3.98 15.56
N VAL A 17 -6.08 4.15 15.88
CA VAL A 17 -7.18 3.95 14.93
C VAL A 17 -7.09 4.94 13.77
N GLN A 18 -6.80 6.22 14.07
CA GLN A 18 -6.60 7.23 13.03
C GLN A 18 -5.45 6.85 12.10
N LEU A 19 -4.32 6.45 12.67
CA LEU A 19 -3.16 6.01 11.89
C LEU A 19 -3.51 4.81 11.01
N PHE A 20 -4.18 3.82 11.57
CA PHE A 20 -4.62 2.63 10.86
C PHE A 20 -5.54 2.98 9.67
N CYS A 21 -6.57 3.77 9.92
CA CYS A 21 -7.53 4.15 8.88
C CYS A 21 -6.88 4.98 7.77
N LEU A 22 -6.07 5.98 8.13
CA LEU A 22 -5.37 6.82 7.16
C LEU A 22 -4.35 6.01 6.37
N THR A 23 -3.65 5.08 7.02
CA THR A 23 -2.71 4.18 6.33
C THR A 23 -3.42 3.35 5.28
N LEU A 24 -4.57 2.75 5.63
CA LEU A 24 -5.35 1.97 4.66
C LEU A 24 -5.85 2.84 3.51
N VAL A 25 -6.42 4.01 3.82
CA VAL A 25 -6.98 4.91 2.81
C VAL A 25 -5.94 5.34 1.78
N PHE A 26 -4.71 5.60 2.22
CA PHE A 26 -3.63 6.03 1.32
C PHE A 26 -2.83 4.86 0.74
N ALA A 27 -2.60 3.81 1.54
CA ALA A 27 -1.78 2.69 1.11
C ALA A 27 -2.47 1.80 0.06
N LEU A 28 -3.77 1.59 0.17
CA LEU A 28 -4.49 0.75 -0.79
C LEU A 28 -4.45 1.31 -2.22
N PRO A 29 -4.83 2.58 -2.47
CA PRO A 29 -4.70 3.15 -3.82
C PRO A 29 -3.27 3.22 -4.29
N LEU A 30 -2.35 3.64 -3.42
CA LEU A 30 -0.93 3.75 -3.77
C LEU A 30 -0.33 2.38 -4.08
N GLY A 31 -0.68 1.35 -3.30
CA GLY A 31 -0.25 -0.02 -3.55
C GLY A 31 -0.75 -0.53 -4.90
N LEU A 32 -1.98 -0.21 -5.26
CA LEU A 32 -2.53 -0.58 -6.56
C LEU A 32 -1.78 0.10 -7.71
N LEU A 33 -1.48 1.40 -7.57
CA LEU A 33 -0.68 2.13 -8.57
C LEU A 33 0.73 1.55 -8.70
N ILE A 34 1.38 1.22 -7.58
CA ILE A 34 2.70 0.60 -7.58
C ILE A 34 2.64 -0.78 -8.25
N SER A 35 1.58 -1.55 -8.00
CA SER A 35 1.42 -2.87 -8.64
C SER A 35 1.30 -2.76 -10.14
N PHE A 36 0.55 -1.79 -10.65
CA PHE A 36 0.47 -1.54 -12.09
C PHE A 36 1.83 -1.15 -12.68
N GLY A 37 2.60 -0.31 -11.96
CA GLY A 37 3.94 0.04 -12.37
C GLY A 37 4.88 -1.16 -12.41
N SER A 38 4.80 -2.07 -11.43
CA SER A 38 5.63 -3.28 -11.38
C SER A 38 5.26 -4.29 -12.46
N MET A 39 4.04 -4.21 -13.01
CA MET A 39 3.58 -5.01 -14.13
C MET A 39 3.70 -4.29 -15.48
N SER A 40 4.29 -3.08 -15.50
CA SER A 40 4.43 -2.28 -16.69
C SER A 40 5.28 -2.99 -17.75
N ARG A 41 4.97 -2.73 -19.03
CA ARG A 41 5.76 -3.22 -20.16
C ARG A 41 7.07 -2.46 -20.32
N ILE A 42 7.19 -1.27 -19.70
CA ILE A 42 8.42 -0.47 -19.75
C ILE A 42 9.42 -1.09 -18.79
N THR A 43 10.45 -1.77 -19.33
CA THR A 43 11.42 -2.51 -18.54
C THR A 43 12.16 -1.68 -17.50
N PRO A 44 12.68 -0.46 -17.79
CA PRO A 44 13.33 0.36 -16.77
C PRO A 44 12.41 0.75 -15.62
N LEU A 45 11.17 1.13 -15.90
CA LEU A 45 10.18 1.49 -14.88
C LEU A 45 9.84 0.28 -14.00
N ARG A 46 9.60 -0.86 -14.61
CA ARG A 46 9.30 -2.09 -13.90
C ARG A 46 10.44 -2.50 -12.98
N ALA A 47 11.66 -2.46 -13.48
CA ALA A 47 12.85 -2.81 -12.70
C ALA A 47 13.05 -1.85 -11.52
N LEU A 48 12.90 -0.54 -11.74
CA LEU A 48 13.03 0.47 -10.70
C LEU A 48 12.01 0.27 -9.59
N ILE A 49 10.75 0.06 -9.94
CA ILE A 49 9.68 -0.16 -8.96
C ILE A 49 9.91 -1.44 -8.17
N LYS A 50 10.32 -2.52 -8.82
CA LYS A 50 10.63 -3.79 -8.14
C LYS A 50 11.78 -3.63 -7.16
N ILE A 51 12.82 -2.88 -7.52
CA ILE A 51 13.95 -2.61 -6.63
C ILE A 51 13.50 -1.80 -5.42
N ILE A 52 12.72 -0.75 -5.62
CA ILE A 52 12.19 0.09 -4.53
C ILE A 52 11.33 -0.74 -3.58
N VAL A 53 10.41 -1.53 -4.11
CA VAL A 53 9.55 -2.41 -3.30
C VAL A 53 10.38 -3.42 -2.53
N TRP A 54 11.39 -4.00 -3.15
CA TRP A 54 12.28 -4.95 -2.50
C TRP A 54 13.03 -4.32 -1.33
N ILE A 55 13.58 -3.12 -1.52
CA ILE A 55 14.29 -2.39 -0.48
C ILE A 55 13.35 -2.06 0.70
N VAL A 56 12.18 -1.52 0.40
CA VAL A 56 11.20 -1.13 1.43
C VAL A 56 10.74 -2.34 2.23
N ARG A 57 10.44 -3.45 1.57
CA ARG A 57 10.00 -4.68 2.24
C ARG A 57 11.13 -5.35 3.02
N GLY A 58 12.35 -5.18 2.59
CA GLY A 58 13.52 -5.76 3.24
C GLY A 58 14.03 -4.98 4.46
N THR A 59 13.54 -3.76 4.68
CA THR A 59 13.96 -2.92 5.80
C THR A 59 12.91 -2.91 6.91
N PRO A 60 13.34 -2.83 8.20
CA PRO A 60 12.39 -2.72 9.30
C PRO A 60 11.58 -1.42 9.25
N LEU A 61 10.29 -1.52 9.55
CA LEU A 61 9.41 -0.35 9.58
C LEU A 61 9.89 0.71 10.57
N MET A 62 10.38 0.29 11.73
CA MET A 62 10.87 1.22 12.74
C MET A 62 12.04 2.06 12.22
N LEU A 63 12.96 1.44 11.48
CA LEU A 63 14.06 2.16 10.85
C LEU A 63 13.55 3.17 9.82
N GLN A 64 12.54 2.83 9.05
CA GLN A 64 11.90 3.71 8.08
C GLN A 64 11.26 4.93 8.78
N ILE A 65 10.59 4.72 9.90
CA ILE A 65 10.00 5.80 10.69
C ILE A 65 11.09 6.75 11.18
N ILE A 66 12.18 6.20 11.71
CA ILE A 66 13.31 7.00 12.20
C ILE A 66 13.91 7.85 11.07
N ILE A 67 14.14 7.25 9.92
CA ILE A 67 14.72 7.96 8.77
C ILE A 67 13.79 9.08 8.30
N ILE A 68 12.50 8.82 8.19
CA ILE A 68 11.54 9.83 7.73
C ILE A 68 11.36 10.95 8.75
N PHE A 69 11.39 10.63 10.04
CA PHE A 69 11.26 11.64 11.09
C PHE A 69 12.51 12.51 11.22
N TYR A 70 13.69 11.90 11.24
CA TYR A 70 14.94 12.61 11.48
C TYR A 70 15.68 13.07 10.22
N GLY A 71 15.53 12.35 9.10
CA GLY A 71 16.23 12.62 7.86
C GLY A 71 16.01 14.04 7.33
N PRO A 72 14.76 14.45 7.10
CA PRO A 72 14.48 15.81 6.63
C PRO A 72 14.95 16.90 7.60
N ALA A 73 14.84 16.65 8.93
CA ALA A 73 15.30 17.60 9.94
C ALA A 73 16.81 17.80 9.90
N LEU A 74 17.56 16.72 9.68
CA LEU A 74 19.03 16.79 9.64
C LEU A 74 19.57 17.32 8.32
N LEU A 75 18.92 16.98 7.20
CA LEU A 75 19.42 17.32 5.86
C LEU A 75 18.92 18.66 5.35
N TRP A 76 17.69 19.04 5.67
CA TRP A 76 17.04 20.23 5.12
C TRP A 76 16.42 21.14 6.17
N ASP A 77 16.68 20.90 7.47
CA ASP A 77 16.05 21.62 8.58
C ASP A 77 14.51 21.61 8.54
N ILE A 78 13.94 20.59 7.90
CA ILE A 78 12.49 20.42 7.85
C ILE A 78 12.08 19.45 8.95
N SER A 79 11.30 19.97 9.92
CA SER A 79 10.79 19.18 11.04
C SER A 79 9.37 18.69 10.73
N LEU A 80 9.16 17.38 10.74
CA LEU A 80 7.85 16.78 10.56
C LEU A 80 7.24 16.41 11.91
N PRO A 81 5.92 16.61 12.10
CA PRO A 81 5.23 16.05 13.27
C PRO A 81 5.41 14.52 13.34
N ARG A 82 5.47 14.00 14.56
CA ARG A 82 5.65 12.54 14.76
C ARG A 82 4.58 11.72 14.08
N PHE A 83 3.33 12.14 14.18
CA PHE A 83 2.20 11.46 13.53
C PHE A 83 2.37 11.44 12.01
N THR A 84 2.73 12.58 11.41
CA THR A 84 2.95 12.69 9.96
C THR A 84 4.08 11.79 9.50
N ALA A 85 5.21 11.80 10.22
CA ALA A 85 6.35 10.94 9.87
C ALA A 85 5.98 9.47 9.97
N ALA A 86 5.28 9.06 11.02
CA ALA A 86 4.80 7.70 11.17
C ALA A 86 3.82 7.33 10.06
N LEU A 87 2.86 8.21 9.76
CA LEU A 87 1.87 7.98 8.71
C LEU A 87 2.54 7.78 7.35
N VAL A 88 3.49 8.64 6.98
CA VAL A 88 4.23 8.52 5.72
C VAL A 88 4.98 7.20 5.66
N ALA A 89 5.67 6.82 6.73
CA ALA A 89 6.40 5.55 6.79
C ALA A 89 5.46 4.35 6.66
N PHE A 90 4.34 4.35 7.38
CA PHE A 90 3.35 3.28 7.30
C PHE A 90 2.73 3.19 5.90
N VAL A 91 2.38 4.33 5.30
CA VAL A 91 1.80 4.36 3.95
C VAL A 91 2.77 3.78 2.93
N ILE A 92 4.04 4.20 2.95
CA ILE A 92 5.05 3.70 2.03
C ILE A 92 5.27 2.20 2.23
N ASN A 93 5.44 1.77 3.47
CA ASN A 93 5.70 0.37 3.79
C ASN A 93 4.55 -0.53 3.36
N TYR A 94 3.34 -0.22 3.81
CA TYR A 94 2.17 -1.04 3.49
C TYR A 94 1.75 -0.93 2.03
N ALA A 95 1.97 0.23 1.37
CA ALA A 95 1.74 0.34 -0.06
C ALA A 95 2.62 -0.64 -0.84
N CYS A 96 3.88 -0.79 -0.46
CA CYS A 96 4.77 -1.77 -1.08
C CYS A 96 4.32 -3.21 -0.83
N TYR A 97 3.89 -3.54 0.39
CA TYR A 97 3.34 -4.86 0.69
C TYR A 97 2.05 -5.12 -0.09
N PHE A 98 1.13 -4.16 -0.09
CA PHE A 98 -0.12 -4.30 -0.83
C PHE A 98 0.12 -4.40 -2.34
N SER A 99 1.12 -3.70 -2.87
CA SER A 99 1.46 -3.79 -4.29
C SER A 99 1.82 -5.22 -4.70
N GLU A 100 2.56 -5.94 -3.86
CA GLU A 100 2.89 -7.34 -4.11
C GLU A 100 1.67 -8.25 -3.99
N ILE A 101 0.78 -7.98 -3.03
CA ILE A 101 -0.47 -8.72 -2.87
C ILE A 101 -1.38 -8.49 -4.08
N PHE A 102 -1.53 -7.24 -4.52
CA PHE A 102 -2.32 -6.92 -5.72
C PHE A 102 -1.74 -7.54 -6.97
N ARG A 103 -0.42 -7.44 -7.14
CA ARG A 103 0.26 -8.05 -8.29
C ARG A 103 0.01 -9.56 -8.35
N GLY A 104 0.18 -10.25 -7.22
CA GLY A 104 -0.11 -11.67 -7.12
C GLY A 104 -1.57 -11.99 -7.41
N GLY A 105 -2.50 -11.18 -6.89
CA GLY A 105 -3.92 -11.35 -7.13
C GLY A 105 -4.30 -11.13 -8.60
N ILE A 106 -3.79 -10.07 -9.21
CA ILE A 106 -4.09 -9.75 -10.62
C ILE A 106 -3.49 -10.81 -11.55
N GLN A 107 -2.22 -11.18 -11.36
CA GLN A 107 -1.55 -12.18 -12.18
C GLN A 107 -2.10 -13.59 -11.95
N GLY A 108 -2.76 -13.82 -10.82
CA GLY A 108 -3.43 -15.08 -10.52
C GLY A 108 -4.77 -15.28 -11.22
N ILE A 109 -5.32 -14.26 -11.87
CA ILE A 109 -6.58 -14.38 -12.61
C ILE A 109 -6.32 -15.16 -13.90
N PRO A 110 -7.09 -16.25 -14.18
CA PRO A 110 -6.92 -17.01 -15.42
C PRO A 110 -7.13 -16.13 -16.66
N SER A 111 -6.29 -16.33 -17.68
CA SER A 111 -6.39 -15.58 -18.94
C SER A 111 -7.75 -15.75 -19.63
N GLY A 112 -8.42 -16.86 -19.40
CA GLY A 112 -9.77 -17.11 -19.91
C GLY A 112 -10.80 -16.08 -19.50
N GLN A 113 -10.62 -15.43 -18.33
CA GLN A 113 -11.50 -14.36 -17.89
C GLN A 113 -11.37 -13.11 -18.78
N TYR A 114 -10.17 -12.77 -19.19
CA TYR A 114 -9.92 -11.68 -20.13
C TYR A 114 -10.47 -12.00 -21.51
N GLU A 115 -10.26 -13.22 -21.98
CA GLU A 115 -10.77 -13.68 -23.26
C GLU A 115 -12.30 -13.67 -23.29
N ALA A 116 -12.94 -14.13 -22.20
CA ALA A 116 -14.38 -14.08 -22.08
C ALA A 116 -14.94 -12.66 -22.18
N GLY A 117 -14.27 -11.69 -21.52
CA GLY A 117 -14.63 -10.28 -21.61
C GLY A 117 -14.49 -9.73 -23.03
N GLN A 118 -13.43 -10.11 -23.74
CA GLN A 118 -13.19 -9.69 -25.13
C GLN A 118 -14.25 -10.24 -26.07
N VAL A 119 -14.65 -11.49 -25.89
CA VAL A 119 -15.71 -12.12 -26.70
C VAL A 119 -17.05 -11.39 -26.53
N LEU A 120 -17.34 -10.88 -25.32
CA LEU A 120 -18.53 -10.09 -25.04
C LEU A 120 -18.43 -8.63 -25.53
N GLY A 121 -17.34 -8.25 -26.20
CA GLY A 121 -17.15 -6.90 -26.72
C GLY A 121 -16.80 -5.87 -25.66
N MET A 122 -16.33 -6.29 -24.49
CA MET A 122 -15.95 -5.39 -23.41
C MET A 122 -14.62 -4.69 -23.71
N THR A 123 -14.52 -3.41 -23.33
CA THR A 123 -13.25 -2.67 -23.38
C THR A 123 -12.31 -3.18 -22.28
N LYS A 124 -11.01 -2.87 -22.38
CA LYS A 124 -10.03 -3.23 -21.35
C LYS A 124 -10.44 -2.69 -19.99
N SER A 125 -10.94 -1.46 -19.91
CA SER A 125 -11.42 -0.86 -18.67
C SER A 125 -12.62 -1.62 -18.10
N GLN A 126 -13.58 -2.00 -18.95
CA GLN A 126 -14.76 -2.76 -18.53
C GLN A 126 -14.36 -4.14 -18.00
N ILE A 127 -13.44 -4.83 -18.67
CA ILE A 127 -12.91 -6.13 -18.21
C ILE A 127 -12.25 -5.97 -16.85
N PHE A 128 -11.42 -4.94 -16.69
CA PHE A 128 -10.73 -4.69 -15.43
C PHE A 128 -11.71 -4.43 -14.29
N PHE A 129 -12.64 -3.50 -14.45
CA PHE A 129 -13.53 -3.09 -13.36
C PHE A 129 -14.66 -4.11 -13.10
N LYS A 130 -15.19 -4.76 -14.10
CA LYS A 130 -16.35 -5.66 -13.94
C LYS A 130 -15.98 -7.11 -13.73
N VAL A 131 -14.83 -7.54 -14.23
CA VAL A 131 -14.41 -8.95 -14.18
C VAL A 131 -13.18 -9.11 -13.28
N THR A 132 -12.08 -8.46 -13.65
CA THR A 132 -10.78 -8.67 -12.99
C THR A 132 -10.77 -8.14 -11.58
N LEU A 133 -11.17 -6.89 -11.35
CA LEU A 133 -11.08 -6.23 -10.06
C LEU A 133 -11.90 -6.96 -8.99
N LEU A 134 -13.10 -7.40 -9.31
CA LEU A 134 -13.96 -8.13 -8.35
C LEU A 134 -13.31 -9.45 -7.92
N GLN A 135 -12.68 -10.17 -8.85
CA GLN A 135 -11.97 -11.41 -8.52
C GLN A 135 -10.70 -11.15 -7.73
N VAL A 136 -9.98 -10.06 -8.06
CA VAL A 136 -8.78 -9.65 -7.33
C VAL A 136 -9.12 -9.29 -5.88
N ILE A 137 -10.20 -8.52 -5.66
CA ILE A 137 -10.64 -8.15 -4.32
C ILE A 137 -10.87 -9.40 -3.47
N LYS A 138 -11.54 -10.41 -4.00
CA LYS A 138 -11.78 -11.68 -3.29
C LYS A 138 -10.49 -12.42 -2.96
N ARG A 139 -9.49 -12.36 -3.82
CA ARG A 139 -8.21 -13.06 -3.64
C ARG A 139 -7.25 -12.34 -2.70
N VAL A 140 -7.31 -11.01 -2.63
CA VAL A 140 -6.35 -10.23 -1.83
C VAL A 140 -6.81 -9.99 -0.40
N ILE A 141 -8.11 -10.08 -0.10
CA ILE A 141 -8.62 -9.87 1.25
C ILE A 141 -7.96 -10.80 2.28
N PRO A 142 -7.87 -12.14 2.07
CA PRO A 142 -7.22 -13.01 3.05
C PRO A 142 -5.75 -12.65 3.35
N PRO A 143 -4.88 -12.39 2.36
CA PRO A 143 -3.49 -12.00 2.63
C PRO A 143 -3.34 -10.66 3.35
N MET A 144 -4.29 -9.73 3.15
CA MET A 144 -4.27 -8.41 3.81
C MET A 144 -4.73 -8.46 5.27
N GLY A 145 -5.55 -9.44 5.59
CA GLY A 145 -6.00 -9.68 6.96
C GLY A 145 -4.95 -10.42 7.76
#